data_b77ec90809e3cb6d1bb1a101d194900c
#
_entry.id   b77ec90809e3cb6d1bb1a101d194900c
#
_cell.length_a   1.000
_cell.length_b   1.000
_cell.length_c   1.000
_cell.angle_alpha   90.00
_cell.angle_beta   90.00
_cell.angle_gamma   90.00
#
_symmetry.space_group_name_H-M   'P 1'
#
loop_
_entity.id
_entity.type
_entity.pdbx_description
1 polymer ?
#
loop_
_entity_poly.entity_id
_entity_poly.type
_entity_poly.pdbx_seq_one_letter_code
_entity_poly.pdbx_strand_id
1 'polypeptide(L)'
;MNLKLQLKILSFLQFCLWGSWLTTLGSYMFVTLKFDGAAIGAVYSSLGIAAVLMPTLLGIVADKWISAKWVYAACHLVGALTLYLAAQVTTPGEMFLVILLNSLAYMPTLGLINTISYYRLQTAGLDIVTDFPPIRIWGTIGFILAMWGVSFSGFELSHMQLYIGATLSVLLTLFTLTLPHIPVANAQRNQSWTEMLGLNAFALFKNKRMAIFFIFSMMLGAELQITNMFGNTFLHSFDKDPLFAGSFIVEHASVLMSISQISETLFILTIPFFLSRYGIKNVMLISIVAWMLRFGLFAFGDPTPFGTVLLVLSMIVYGCAFDFFNISGSVFVEKEVRPEIRASAQGMFLMMTNGFGCILGGMVSGKVVEHFTVEGITDWQSVWLIFAGYSLVLAFAFVALFKYKHVRQPTAAQQSV
;
A
#
# COMPACT_ATOMS: atom_id res chain seq x y z
N MET A 1 21.11 17.20 -15.56
CA MET A 1 19.69 16.74 -15.63
C MET A 1 18.84 17.72 -14.86
N ASN A 2 17.68 18.13 -15.39
CA ASN A 2 16.76 19.05 -14.69
C ASN A 2 16.29 18.40 -13.39
N LEU A 3 16.20 19.17 -12.29
CA LEU A 3 15.79 18.70 -10.97
C LEU A 3 14.46 17.95 -10.97
N LYS A 4 13.43 18.53 -11.59
CA LYS A 4 12.09 17.89 -11.66
C LYS A 4 12.14 16.55 -12.39
N LEU A 5 12.91 16.45 -13.49
CA LEU A 5 13.10 15.20 -14.21
C LEU A 5 13.84 14.17 -13.33
N GLN A 6 14.85 14.59 -12.59
CA GLN A 6 15.59 13.72 -11.67
C GLN A 6 14.67 13.11 -10.60
N LEU A 7 13.81 13.94 -10.00
CA LEU A 7 12.87 13.47 -8.97
C LEU A 7 11.74 12.61 -9.57
N LYS A 8 11.29 12.89 -10.80
CA LYS A 8 10.33 12.03 -11.52
C LYS A 8 10.89 10.64 -11.78
N ILE A 9 12.15 10.55 -12.26
CA ILE A 9 12.84 9.27 -12.48
C ILE A 9 13.01 8.52 -11.15
N LEU A 10 13.39 9.21 -10.08
CA LEU A 10 13.51 8.62 -8.75
C LEU A 10 12.18 8.02 -8.28
N SER A 11 11.09 8.77 -8.39
CA SER A 11 9.74 8.31 -8.05
C SER A 11 9.31 7.13 -8.92
N PHE A 12 9.55 7.22 -10.22
CA PHE A 12 9.25 6.16 -11.18
C PHE A 12 9.96 4.84 -10.80
N LEU A 13 11.27 4.87 -10.62
CA LEU A 13 12.07 3.66 -10.30
C LEU A 13 11.68 3.06 -8.95
N GLN A 14 11.41 3.90 -7.92
CA GLN A 14 10.99 3.44 -6.61
C GLN A 14 9.75 2.56 -6.67
N PHE A 15 8.74 2.98 -7.40
CA PHE A 15 7.47 2.26 -7.48
C PHE A 15 7.44 1.23 -8.62
N CYS A 16 8.26 1.40 -9.65
CA CYS A 16 8.51 0.37 -10.66
C CYS A 16 9.11 -0.90 -10.02
N LEU A 17 10.08 -0.73 -9.12
CA LEU A 17 10.63 -1.81 -8.31
C LEU A 17 9.52 -2.53 -7.52
N TRP A 18 8.62 -1.81 -6.86
CA TRP A 18 7.57 -2.41 -6.05
C TRP A 18 6.49 -3.09 -6.89
N GLY A 19 6.09 -2.45 -7.99
CA GLY A 19 5.10 -2.99 -8.93
C GLY A 19 5.56 -4.25 -9.66
N SER A 20 6.87 -4.52 -9.73
CA SER A 20 7.40 -5.70 -10.42
C SER A 20 7.11 -7.03 -9.71
N TRP A 21 6.83 -7.02 -8.40
CA TRP A 21 6.66 -8.27 -7.65
C TRP A 21 5.54 -8.26 -6.59
N LEU A 22 5.13 -7.10 -6.07
CA LEU A 22 4.23 -7.04 -4.91
C LEU A 22 2.91 -7.79 -5.14
N THR A 23 2.27 -7.60 -6.28
CA THR A 23 0.94 -8.17 -6.57
C THR A 23 1.01 -9.58 -7.17
N THR A 24 2.16 -9.98 -7.70
CA THR A 24 2.38 -11.25 -8.39
C THR A 24 3.12 -12.28 -7.54
N LEU A 25 3.81 -11.84 -6.46
CA LEU A 25 4.50 -12.74 -5.55
C LEU A 25 3.55 -13.78 -4.93
N GLY A 26 2.32 -13.39 -4.57
CA GLY A 26 1.31 -14.31 -4.04
C GLY A 26 1.00 -15.43 -5.02
N SER A 27 0.80 -15.10 -6.29
CA SER A 27 0.53 -16.06 -7.35
C SER A 27 1.72 -16.98 -7.62
N TYR A 28 2.93 -16.46 -7.64
CA TYR A 28 4.15 -17.25 -7.76
C TYR A 28 4.28 -18.26 -6.60
N MET A 29 4.09 -17.82 -5.37
CA MET A 29 4.15 -18.71 -4.20
C MET A 29 3.03 -19.76 -4.23
N PHE A 30 1.79 -19.36 -4.57
CA PHE A 30 0.65 -20.26 -4.55
C PHE A 30 0.69 -21.28 -5.73
N VAL A 31 0.87 -20.77 -6.96
CA VAL A 31 0.74 -21.58 -8.17
C VAL A 31 2.04 -22.36 -8.46
N THR A 32 3.19 -21.71 -8.36
CA THR A 32 4.50 -22.31 -8.75
C THR A 32 5.15 -23.03 -7.58
N LEU A 33 5.28 -22.37 -6.43
CA LEU A 33 5.94 -22.97 -5.26
C LEU A 33 5.02 -23.87 -4.44
N LYS A 34 3.70 -23.85 -4.72
CA LYS A 34 2.69 -24.65 -4.01
C LYS A 34 2.62 -24.38 -2.51
N PHE A 35 2.88 -23.14 -2.10
CA PHE A 35 2.68 -22.74 -0.71
C PHE A 35 1.19 -22.70 -0.38
N ASP A 36 0.85 -23.04 0.86
CA ASP A 36 -0.51 -22.88 1.38
C ASP A 36 -0.83 -21.40 1.66
N GLY A 37 -2.11 -21.12 1.88
CA GLY A 37 -2.59 -19.77 2.12
C GLY A 37 -1.98 -19.15 3.38
N ALA A 38 -1.77 -19.94 4.45
CA ALA A 38 -1.20 -19.45 5.70
C ALA A 38 0.28 -19.05 5.53
N ALA A 39 1.05 -19.82 4.78
CA ALA A 39 2.45 -19.49 4.47
C ALA A 39 2.55 -18.18 3.65
N ILE A 40 1.71 -18.01 2.64
CA ILE A 40 1.64 -16.76 1.85
C ILE A 40 1.25 -15.59 2.75
N GLY A 41 0.24 -15.77 3.59
CA GLY A 41 -0.19 -14.77 4.57
C GLY A 41 0.93 -14.37 5.52
N ALA A 42 1.73 -15.32 6.00
CA ALA A 42 2.89 -15.05 6.84
C ALA A 42 3.94 -14.21 6.09
N VAL A 43 4.28 -14.58 4.84
CA VAL A 43 5.24 -13.82 4.02
C VAL A 43 4.79 -12.36 3.86
N TYR A 44 3.53 -12.12 3.50
CA TYR A 44 3.02 -10.74 3.37
C TYR A 44 2.90 -9.99 4.71
N SER A 45 2.66 -10.71 5.82
CA SER A 45 2.66 -10.09 7.16
C SER A 45 4.03 -9.50 7.52
N SER A 46 5.11 -9.99 6.92
CA SER A 46 6.45 -9.43 7.10
C SER A 46 6.58 -7.98 6.64
N LEU A 47 5.80 -7.57 5.61
CA LEU A 47 5.72 -6.17 5.17
C LEU A 47 5.16 -5.28 6.28
N GLY A 48 4.12 -5.77 6.98
CA GLY A 48 3.53 -5.06 8.11
C GLY A 48 4.49 -4.95 9.30
N ILE A 49 5.21 -6.02 9.63
CA ILE A 49 6.24 -5.99 10.68
C ILE A 49 7.28 -4.91 10.37
N ALA A 50 7.77 -4.88 9.14
CA ALA A 50 8.71 -3.87 8.70
C ALA A 50 8.13 -2.44 8.74
N ALA A 51 6.87 -2.26 8.33
CA ALA A 51 6.20 -0.97 8.31
C ALA A 51 5.94 -0.39 9.71
N VAL A 52 5.80 -1.24 10.73
CA VAL A 52 5.69 -0.79 12.14
C VAL A 52 7.01 -0.23 12.65
N LEU A 53 8.11 -0.89 12.34
CA LEU A 53 9.39 -0.64 13.03
C LEU A 53 10.32 0.28 12.25
N MET A 54 10.52 0.00 10.97
CA MET A 54 11.68 0.51 10.24
C MET A 54 11.57 1.95 9.73
N PRO A 55 10.39 2.47 9.31
CA PRO A 55 10.32 3.86 8.86
C PRO A 55 10.75 4.85 9.94
N THR A 56 10.35 4.62 11.19
CA THR A 56 10.76 5.47 12.31
C THR A 56 12.24 5.31 12.63
N LEU A 57 12.74 4.06 12.71
CA LEU A 57 14.14 3.81 13.06
C LEU A 57 15.11 4.39 12.03
N LEU A 58 14.90 4.11 10.75
CA LEU A 58 15.78 4.64 9.70
C LEU A 58 15.54 6.13 9.40
N GLY A 59 14.35 6.65 9.69
CA GLY A 59 14.10 8.10 9.72
C GLY A 59 15.01 8.79 10.74
N ILE A 60 15.08 8.28 11.97
CA ILE A 60 15.97 8.81 13.01
C ILE A 60 17.45 8.73 12.57
N VAL A 61 17.85 7.61 11.95
CA VAL A 61 19.22 7.46 11.42
C VAL A 61 19.52 8.53 10.36
N ALA A 62 18.55 8.77 9.46
CA ALA A 62 18.69 9.76 8.39
C ALA A 62 18.73 11.21 8.90
N ASP A 63 18.02 11.50 10.00
CA ASP A 63 17.94 12.84 10.57
C ASP A 63 19.14 13.18 11.45
N LYS A 64 19.80 12.18 12.06
CA LYS A 64 20.85 12.43 13.07
C LYS A 64 22.25 12.05 12.65
N TRP A 65 22.44 10.98 11.88
CA TRP A 65 23.77 10.37 11.70
C TRP A 65 24.20 10.23 10.25
N ILE A 66 23.29 9.80 9.37
CA ILE A 66 23.63 9.46 7.99
C ILE A 66 22.65 10.17 7.06
N SER A 67 23.15 10.90 6.07
CA SER A 67 22.30 11.57 5.08
C SER A 67 21.22 10.62 4.52
N ALA A 68 19.99 11.12 4.38
CA ALA A 68 18.86 10.38 3.81
C ALA A 68 19.18 9.71 2.46
N LYS A 69 20.02 10.37 1.63
CA LYS A 69 20.52 9.81 0.37
C LYS A 69 21.27 8.49 0.58
N TRP A 70 22.18 8.43 1.55
CA TRP A 70 23.00 7.23 1.77
C TRP A 70 22.23 6.11 2.45
N VAL A 71 21.32 6.44 3.37
CA VAL A 71 20.38 5.45 3.96
C VAL A 71 19.50 4.85 2.87
N TYR A 72 18.96 5.70 1.99
CA TYR A 72 18.14 5.27 0.87
C TYR A 72 18.90 4.35 -0.10
N ALA A 73 20.12 4.72 -0.48
CA ALA A 73 20.98 3.90 -1.35
C ALA A 73 21.31 2.54 -0.71
N ALA A 74 21.68 2.53 0.58
CA ALA A 74 21.98 1.31 1.31
C ALA A 74 20.74 0.38 1.41
N CYS A 75 19.57 0.93 1.66
CA CYS A 75 18.32 0.19 1.68
C CYS A 75 18.05 -0.51 0.34
N HIS A 76 18.25 0.18 -0.78
CA HIS A 76 18.06 -0.43 -2.10
C HIS A 76 19.14 -1.45 -2.47
N LEU A 77 20.38 -1.26 -1.99
CA LEU A 77 21.42 -2.28 -2.17
C LEU A 77 21.08 -3.57 -1.41
N VAL A 78 20.62 -3.45 -0.16
CA VAL A 78 20.11 -4.61 0.61
C VAL A 78 18.88 -5.20 -0.07
N GLY A 79 17.98 -4.36 -0.58
CA GLY A 79 16.81 -4.79 -1.34
C GLY A 79 17.16 -5.59 -2.58
N ALA A 80 18.19 -5.17 -3.33
CA ALA A 80 18.68 -5.92 -4.50
C ALA A 80 19.17 -7.32 -4.13
N LEU A 81 19.99 -7.41 -3.08
CA LEU A 81 20.51 -8.69 -2.60
C LEU A 81 19.39 -9.62 -2.13
N THR A 82 18.47 -9.10 -1.33
CA THR A 82 17.38 -9.90 -0.75
C THR A 82 16.38 -10.35 -1.80
N LEU A 83 16.03 -9.53 -2.82
CA LEU A 83 15.18 -9.96 -3.93
C LEU A 83 15.88 -10.99 -4.81
N TYR A 84 17.21 -10.86 -5.03
CA TYR A 84 17.99 -11.87 -5.72
C TYR A 84 17.95 -13.22 -4.98
N LEU A 85 18.12 -13.21 -3.66
CA LEU A 85 18.02 -14.42 -2.83
C LEU A 85 16.59 -14.97 -2.82
N ALA A 86 15.55 -14.10 -2.74
CA ALA A 86 14.16 -14.53 -2.77
C ALA A 86 13.79 -15.30 -4.06
N ALA A 87 14.44 -14.97 -5.18
CA ALA A 87 14.24 -15.70 -6.43
C ALA A 87 14.80 -17.13 -6.41
N GLN A 88 15.64 -17.49 -5.45
CA GLN A 88 16.31 -18.78 -5.35
C GLN A 88 15.72 -19.69 -4.26
N VAL A 89 14.94 -19.14 -3.32
CA VAL A 89 14.36 -19.91 -2.23
C VAL A 89 13.04 -20.55 -2.65
N THR A 90 12.79 -21.74 -2.12
CA THR A 90 11.63 -22.55 -2.47
C THR A 90 10.84 -23.03 -1.27
N THR A 91 11.26 -22.68 -0.04
CA THR A 91 10.56 -23.04 1.19
C THR A 91 9.86 -21.85 1.81
N PRO A 92 8.68 -22.04 2.45
CA PRO A 92 7.94 -20.93 3.07
C PRO A 92 8.73 -20.16 4.13
N GLY A 93 9.51 -20.87 4.97
CA GLY A 93 10.29 -20.25 6.05
C GLY A 93 11.42 -19.37 5.52
N GLU A 94 12.14 -19.83 4.49
CA GLU A 94 13.20 -19.04 3.84
C GLU A 94 12.60 -17.84 3.12
N MET A 95 11.49 -18.02 2.38
CA MET A 95 10.79 -16.93 1.71
C MET A 95 10.34 -15.86 2.72
N PHE A 96 9.75 -16.27 3.85
CA PHE A 96 9.38 -15.34 4.92
C PHE A 96 10.59 -14.52 5.39
N LEU A 97 11.70 -15.20 5.69
CA LEU A 97 12.90 -14.52 6.20
C LEU A 97 13.48 -13.53 5.19
N VAL A 98 13.61 -13.95 3.93
CA VAL A 98 14.21 -13.10 2.89
C VAL A 98 13.31 -11.92 2.54
N ILE A 99 11.98 -12.12 2.45
CA ILE A 99 11.02 -11.03 2.21
C ILE A 99 10.91 -10.12 3.44
N LEU A 100 11.05 -10.63 4.67
CA LEU A 100 11.16 -9.80 5.87
C LEU A 100 12.39 -8.88 5.79
N LEU A 101 13.57 -9.42 5.47
CA LEU A 101 14.78 -8.63 5.31
C LEU A 101 14.67 -7.59 4.19
N ASN A 102 14.04 -7.97 3.08
CA ASN A 102 13.71 -7.03 2.01
C ASN A 102 12.81 -5.90 2.51
N SER A 103 11.74 -6.25 3.22
CA SER A 103 10.76 -5.29 3.72
C SER A 103 11.34 -4.36 4.76
N LEU A 104 12.21 -4.86 5.65
CA LEU A 104 12.93 -4.02 6.64
C LEU A 104 13.78 -2.95 5.95
N ALA A 105 14.35 -3.26 4.78
CA ALA A 105 15.08 -2.28 3.98
C ALA A 105 14.14 -1.40 3.14
N TYR A 106 13.09 -1.96 2.52
CA TYR A 106 12.24 -1.24 1.58
C TYR A 106 11.26 -0.25 2.23
N MET A 107 10.58 -0.63 3.33
CA MET A 107 9.53 0.19 3.93
C MET A 107 9.97 1.60 4.32
N PRO A 108 11.16 1.82 4.89
CA PRO A 108 11.67 3.17 5.18
C PRO A 108 11.87 4.03 3.94
N THR A 109 12.17 3.42 2.79
CA THR A 109 12.46 4.16 1.56
C THR A 109 11.25 4.94 1.05
N LEU A 110 10.02 4.51 1.40
CA LEU A 110 8.78 5.22 1.07
C LEU A 110 8.70 6.60 1.74
N GLY A 111 9.26 6.73 2.94
CA GLY A 111 9.40 8.03 3.63
C GLY A 111 10.63 8.80 3.16
N LEU A 112 11.75 8.11 3.02
CA LEU A 112 13.02 8.74 2.63
C LEU A 112 12.98 9.39 1.24
N ILE A 113 12.26 8.80 0.28
CA ILE A 113 12.08 9.41 -1.05
C ILE A 113 11.35 10.75 -0.96
N ASN A 114 10.37 10.88 -0.06
CA ASN A 114 9.66 12.13 0.18
C ASN A 114 10.60 13.16 0.81
N THR A 115 11.37 12.77 1.84
CA THR A 115 12.38 13.61 2.48
C THR A 115 13.39 14.15 1.46
N ILE A 116 13.92 13.27 0.60
CA ILE A 116 14.86 13.64 -0.47
C ILE A 116 14.19 14.63 -1.44
N SER A 117 12.97 14.34 -1.87
CA SER A 117 12.26 15.18 -2.83
C SER A 117 11.93 16.55 -2.26
N TYR A 118 11.43 16.62 -1.03
CA TYR A 118 11.08 17.89 -0.37
C TYR A 118 12.31 18.77 -0.15
N TYR A 119 13.39 18.20 0.37
CA TYR A 119 14.65 18.93 0.54
C TYR A 119 15.14 19.53 -0.78
N ARG A 120 15.10 18.72 -1.86
CA ARG A 120 15.56 19.14 -3.18
C ARG A 120 14.69 20.24 -3.80
N LEU A 121 13.37 20.17 -3.61
CA LEU A 121 12.44 21.20 -4.07
C LEU A 121 12.65 22.51 -3.28
N GLN A 122 12.73 22.44 -1.96
CA GLN A 122 12.95 23.61 -1.10
C GLN A 122 14.26 24.32 -1.41
N THR A 123 15.36 23.58 -1.57
CA THR A 123 16.66 24.16 -1.90
C THR A 123 16.72 24.80 -3.28
N ALA A 124 15.80 24.41 -4.18
CA ALA A 124 15.63 25.04 -5.49
C ALA A 124 14.63 26.22 -5.49
N GLY A 125 14.08 26.58 -4.32
CA GLY A 125 13.07 27.64 -4.20
C GLY A 125 11.70 27.28 -4.80
N LEU A 126 11.40 25.96 -4.94
CA LEU A 126 10.15 25.45 -5.46
C LEU A 126 9.18 25.13 -4.30
N ASP A 127 7.86 25.25 -4.58
CA ASP A 127 6.82 24.97 -3.60
C ASP A 127 6.49 23.47 -3.59
N ILE A 128 6.58 22.84 -2.40
CA ILE A 128 6.28 21.42 -2.24
C ILE A 128 4.82 21.11 -2.59
N VAL A 129 3.89 22.00 -2.23
CA VAL A 129 2.45 21.74 -2.39
C VAL A 129 2.06 21.65 -3.87
N THR A 130 2.65 22.48 -4.72
CA THR A 130 2.36 22.54 -6.16
C THR A 130 3.29 21.70 -7.00
N ASP A 131 4.57 21.56 -6.62
CA ASP A 131 5.60 20.93 -7.45
C ASP A 131 5.80 19.44 -7.16
N PHE A 132 5.50 18.96 -5.93
CA PHE A 132 5.67 17.54 -5.58
C PHE A 132 4.61 16.61 -6.18
N PRO A 133 3.30 16.93 -6.18
CA PRO A 133 2.29 16.02 -6.71
C PRO A 133 2.53 15.57 -8.15
N PRO A 134 2.93 16.44 -9.11
CA PRO A 134 3.30 16.03 -10.46
C PRO A 134 4.54 15.11 -10.54
N ILE A 135 5.40 15.14 -9.53
CA ILE A 135 6.56 14.23 -9.41
C ILE A 135 6.08 12.87 -8.89
N ARG A 136 5.21 12.88 -7.88
CA ARG A 136 4.71 11.65 -7.23
C ARG A 136 3.89 10.76 -8.16
N ILE A 137 3.12 11.34 -9.10
CA ILE A 137 2.34 10.62 -10.12
C ILE A 137 3.23 9.66 -10.93
N TRP A 138 4.49 10.00 -11.19
CA TRP A 138 5.42 9.12 -11.91
C TRP A 138 5.69 7.82 -11.16
N GLY A 139 5.50 7.80 -9.85
CA GLY A 139 5.53 6.56 -9.08
C GLY A 139 4.39 5.60 -9.47
N THR A 140 3.17 6.10 -9.56
CA THR A 140 2.03 5.27 -9.99
C THR A 140 2.21 4.76 -11.42
N ILE A 141 2.71 5.62 -12.32
CA ILE A 141 3.05 5.23 -13.70
C ILE A 141 4.11 4.12 -13.69
N GLY A 142 5.16 4.25 -12.88
CA GLY A 142 6.21 3.24 -12.73
C GLY A 142 5.68 1.91 -12.23
N PHE A 143 4.79 1.94 -11.23
CA PHE A 143 4.15 0.75 -10.68
C PHE A 143 3.33 0.01 -11.76
N ILE A 144 2.47 0.73 -12.49
CA ILE A 144 1.63 0.16 -13.56
C ILE A 144 2.49 -0.42 -14.69
N LEU A 145 3.50 0.33 -15.15
CA LEU A 145 4.35 -0.15 -16.23
C LEU A 145 5.18 -1.37 -15.82
N ALA A 146 5.56 -1.50 -14.55
CA ALA A 146 6.21 -2.70 -14.05
C ALA A 146 5.26 -3.91 -14.04
N MET A 147 4.01 -3.72 -13.58
CA MET A 147 2.99 -4.75 -13.65
C MET A 147 2.78 -5.24 -15.08
N TRP A 148 2.66 -4.33 -16.04
CA TRP A 148 2.50 -4.67 -17.46
C TRP A 148 3.75 -5.37 -18.02
N GLY A 149 4.94 -4.87 -17.68
CA GLY A 149 6.21 -5.47 -18.12
C GLY A 149 6.35 -6.92 -17.64
N VAL A 150 6.05 -7.20 -16.37
CA VAL A 150 6.06 -8.56 -15.81
C VAL A 150 5.00 -9.44 -16.48
N SER A 151 3.78 -8.89 -16.66
CA SER A 151 2.66 -9.61 -17.29
C SER A 151 2.95 -10.00 -18.74
N PHE A 152 3.26 -9.02 -19.59
CA PHE A 152 3.52 -9.27 -21.02
C PHE A 152 4.80 -10.09 -21.29
N SER A 153 5.70 -10.17 -20.31
CA SER A 153 6.85 -11.06 -20.38
C SER A 153 6.55 -12.50 -19.92
N GLY A 154 5.31 -12.77 -19.44
CA GLY A 154 4.93 -14.09 -18.93
C GLY A 154 5.58 -14.44 -17.58
N PHE A 155 5.96 -13.44 -16.78
CA PHE A 155 6.72 -13.65 -15.53
C PHE A 155 5.86 -13.56 -14.26
N GLU A 156 4.55 -13.42 -14.35
CA GLU A 156 3.66 -13.32 -13.19
C GLU A 156 3.75 -14.52 -12.25
N LEU A 157 3.93 -15.71 -12.80
CA LEU A 157 4.07 -16.97 -12.06
C LEU A 157 5.53 -17.46 -11.94
N SER A 158 6.50 -16.59 -12.26
CA SER A 158 7.91 -16.95 -12.31
C SER A 158 8.74 -16.17 -11.28
N HIS A 159 9.81 -16.80 -10.79
CA HIS A 159 10.84 -16.11 -9.99
C HIS A 159 11.49 -14.93 -10.70
N MET A 160 11.37 -14.83 -12.04
CA MET A 160 11.94 -13.74 -12.84
C MET A 160 11.42 -12.36 -12.43
N GLN A 161 10.19 -12.25 -11.90
CA GLN A 161 9.66 -11.01 -11.33
C GLN A 161 10.56 -10.45 -10.21
N LEU A 162 11.16 -11.35 -9.41
CA LEU A 162 12.06 -10.97 -8.30
C LEU A 162 13.43 -10.52 -8.81
N TYR A 163 13.96 -11.15 -9.90
CA TYR A 163 15.17 -10.68 -10.55
C TYR A 163 14.99 -9.31 -11.21
N ILE A 164 13.82 -9.06 -11.81
CA ILE A 164 13.47 -7.71 -12.32
C ILE A 164 13.51 -6.71 -11.16
N GLY A 165 12.86 -7.04 -10.03
CA GLY A 165 12.90 -6.22 -8.83
C GLY A 165 14.32 -5.97 -8.32
N ALA A 166 15.15 -7.01 -8.24
CA ALA A 166 16.56 -6.89 -7.85
C ALA A 166 17.33 -5.95 -8.78
N THR A 167 17.14 -6.09 -10.10
CA THR A 167 17.78 -5.24 -11.10
C THR A 167 17.36 -3.79 -10.97
N LEU A 168 16.06 -3.53 -10.80
CA LEU A 168 15.52 -2.19 -10.56
C LEU A 168 16.07 -1.58 -9.26
N SER A 169 16.27 -2.40 -8.23
CA SER A 169 16.86 -1.97 -6.96
C SER A 169 18.33 -1.56 -7.12
N VAL A 170 19.11 -2.29 -7.92
CA VAL A 170 20.48 -1.89 -8.30
C VAL A 170 20.46 -0.57 -9.07
N LEU A 171 19.61 -0.46 -10.10
CA LEU A 171 19.49 0.76 -10.91
C LEU A 171 19.13 1.95 -10.04
N LEU A 172 18.22 1.78 -9.09
CA LEU A 172 17.80 2.82 -8.15
C LEU A 172 18.94 3.21 -7.21
N THR A 173 19.72 2.24 -6.72
CA THR A 173 20.94 2.51 -5.94
C THR A 173 21.92 3.37 -6.75
N LEU A 174 22.25 2.94 -7.97
CA LEU A 174 23.17 3.67 -8.85
C LEU A 174 22.63 5.07 -9.18
N PHE A 175 21.35 5.19 -9.47
CA PHE A 175 20.71 6.47 -9.74
C PHE A 175 20.80 7.39 -8.52
N THR A 176 20.60 6.88 -7.32
CA THR A 176 20.70 7.62 -6.07
C THR A 176 22.11 8.21 -5.87
N LEU A 177 23.17 7.53 -6.32
CA LEU A 177 24.52 8.04 -6.25
C LEU A 177 24.70 9.33 -7.07
N THR A 178 23.92 9.51 -8.13
CA THR A 178 23.95 10.74 -8.96
C THR A 178 23.28 11.95 -8.32
N LEU A 179 22.47 11.73 -7.25
CA LEU A 179 21.83 12.83 -6.53
C LEU A 179 22.87 13.68 -5.80
N PRO A 180 22.68 15.00 -5.71
CA PRO A 180 23.53 15.87 -4.90
C PRO A 180 23.52 15.45 -3.43
N HIS A 181 24.53 15.94 -2.70
CA HIS A 181 24.61 15.72 -1.27
C HIS A 181 23.42 16.36 -0.54
N ILE A 182 22.84 15.63 0.38
CA ILE A 182 21.78 16.10 1.28
C ILE A 182 22.41 16.14 2.68
N PRO A 183 22.50 17.31 3.32
CA PRO A 183 23.08 17.39 4.66
C PRO A 183 22.20 16.64 5.66
N VAL A 184 22.83 16.10 6.70
CA VAL A 184 22.10 15.57 7.87
C VAL A 184 21.40 16.77 8.54
N ALA A 185 20.12 16.64 8.79
CA ALA A 185 19.38 17.64 9.53
C ALA A 185 19.85 17.59 10.98
N ASN A 186 20.90 18.33 11.35
CA ASN A 186 21.41 18.41 12.72
C ASN A 186 20.27 18.83 13.67
N ALA A 187 19.41 17.90 13.99
CA ALA A 187 18.31 18.10 14.92
C ALA A 187 18.89 18.19 16.34
N GLN A 188 19.32 19.39 16.73
CA GLN A 188 19.77 19.74 18.09
C GLN A 188 18.61 19.72 19.11
N ARG A 189 17.51 19.05 18.83
CA ARG A 189 16.45 18.90 19.80
C ARG A 189 16.77 17.71 20.72
N ASN A 190 16.88 17.98 22.01
CA ASN A 190 16.83 17.01 23.10
C ASN A 190 15.42 16.36 23.14
N GLN A 191 15.09 15.61 22.11
CA GLN A 191 13.86 14.82 22.11
C GLN A 191 14.12 13.52 22.85
N SER A 192 13.21 13.17 23.74
CA SER A 192 13.15 11.86 24.39
C SER A 192 13.01 10.74 23.35
N TRP A 193 13.57 9.57 23.61
CA TRP A 193 13.38 8.38 22.75
C TRP A 193 11.91 8.06 22.51
N THR A 194 11.04 8.28 23.49
CA THR A 194 9.60 8.10 23.38
C THR A 194 8.95 9.07 22.37
N GLU A 195 9.44 10.31 22.30
CA GLU A 195 8.98 11.30 21.32
C GLU A 195 9.49 10.96 19.93
N MET A 196 10.77 10.59 19.82
CA MET A 196 11.38 10.23 18.54
C MET A 196 10.73 8.98 17.91
N LEU A 197 10.37 8.00 18.73
CA LEU A 197 9.67 6.79 18.30
C LEU A 197 8.17 7.03 18.10
N GLY A 198 7.66 8.23 18.34
CA GLY A 198 6.24 8.55 18.21
C GLY A 198 5.34 7.85 19.24
N LEU A 199 5.93 7.28 20.30
CA LEU A 199 5.18 6.52 21.32
C LEU A 199 4.17 7.36 22.09
N ASN A 200 4.35 8.68 22.10
CA ASN A 200 3.40 9.62 22.70
C ASN A 200 2.00 9.53 22.04
N ALA A 201 1.93 9.10 20.77
CA ALA A 201 0.66 8.91 20.08
C ALA A 201 -0.17 7.75 20.67
N PHE A 202 0.44 6.78 21.37
CA PHE A 202 -0.31 5.73 22.07
C PHE A 202 -1.23 6.31 23.18
N ALA A 203 -0.89 7.46 23.73
CA ALA A 203 -1.78 8.15 24.67
C ALA A 203 -3.13 8.53 24.05
N LEU A 204 -3.23 8.67 22.73
CA LEU A 204 -4.47 8.96 22.02
C LEU A 204 -5.49 7.81 22.11
N PHE A 205 -5.08 6.58 22.40
CA PHE A 205 -5.99 5.47 22.67
C PHE A 205 -6.85 5.69 23.93
N LYS A 206 -6.44 6.58 24.83
CA LYS A 206 -7.26 6.98 25.98
C LYS A 206 -8.50 7.79 25.54
N ASN A 207 -8.44 8.44 24.39
CA ASN A 207 -9.60 9.10 23.79
C ASN A 207 -10.41 8.07 23.00
N LYS A 208 -11.63 7.80 23.43
CA LYS A 208 -12.52 6.79 22.82
C LYS A 208 -12.70 6.97 21.30
N ARG A 209 -12.81 8.22 20.82
CA ARG A 209 -12.99 8.51 19.39
C ARG A 209 -11.73 8.16 18.58
N MET A 210 -10.56 8.53 19.09
CA MET A 210 -9.28 8.22 18.47
C MET A 210 -9.01 6.71 18.50
N ALA A 211 -9.29 6.03 19.62
CA ALA A 211 -9.16 4.58 19.72
C ALA A 211 -10.02 3.85 18.69
N ILE A 212 -11.29 4.22 18.56
CA ILE A 212 -12.20 3.67 17.54
C ILE A 212 -11.64 3.93 16.14
N PHE A 213 -11.19 5.15 15.85
CA PHE A 213 -10.59 5.49 14.56
C PHE A 213 -9.38 4.60 14.24
N PHE A 214 -8.44 4.45 15.17
CA PHE A 214 -7.24 3.62 14.95
C PHE A 214 -7.57 2.13 14.76
N ILE A 215 -8.56 1.60 15.50
CA ILE A 215 -9.01 0.22 15.32
C ILE A 215 -9.61 0.01 13.92
N PHE A 216 -10.47 0.92 13.46
CA PHE A 216 -11.00 0.85 12.09
C PHE A 216 -9.92 1.02 11.04
N SER A 217 -8.92 1.87 11.28
CA SER A 217 -7.76 2.02 10.39
C SER A 217 -6.98 0.71 10.23
N MET A 218 -6.77 -0.01 11.33
CA MET A 218 -6.14 -1.34 11.30
C MET A 218 -6.99 -2.35 10.52
N MET A 219 -8.29 -2.38 10.76
CA MET A 219 -9.19 -3.32 10.09
C MET A 219 -9.30 -3.07 8.58
N LEU A 220 -9.30 -1.80 8.16
CA LEU A 220 -9.30 -1.44 6.74
C LEU A 220 -7.93 -1.66 6.07
N GLY A 221 -6.85 -1.51 6.81
CA GLY A 221 -5.52 -1.91 6.34
C GLY A 221 -5.42 -3.40 6.03
N ALA A 222 -6.17 -4.23 6.78
CA ALA A 222 -6.27 -5.66 6.49
C ALA A 222 -6.95 -5.94 5.13
N GLU A 223 -8.00 -5.20 4.76
CA GLU A 223 -8.70 -5.36 3.48
C GLU A 223 -7.80 -5.11 2.27
N LEU A 224 -6.92 -4.10 2.36
CA LEU A 224 -5.94 -3.82 1.31
C LEU A 224 -5.03 -5.02 1.04
N GLN A 225 -4.55 -5.66 2.11
CA GLN A 225 -3.60 -6.78 1.99
C GLN A 225 -4.20 -8.01 1.32
N ILE A 226 -5.47 -8.30 1.59
CA ILE A 226 -6.18 -9.44 0.98
C ILE A 226 -6.07 -9.39 -0.54
N THR A 227 -6.31 -8.23 -1.13
CA THR A 227 -6.27 -8.06 -2.58
C THR A 227 -4.85 -8.11 -3.14
N ASN A 228 -3.89 -7.53 -2.43
CA ASN A 228 -2.48 -7.56 -2.84
C ASN A 228 -1.92 -8.99 -2.87
N MET A 229 -2.36 -9.85 -1.94
CA MET A 229 -1.88 -11.24 -1.86
C MET A 229 -2.58 -12.16 -2.84
N PHE A 230 -3.90 -12.08 -2.93
CA PHE A 230 -4.71 -13.10 -3.59
C PHE A 230 -5.49 -12.62 -4.80
N GLY A 231 -5.54 -11.31 -5.09
CA GLY A 231 -6.27 -10.79 -6.24
C GLY A 231 -5.75 -11.32 -7.58
N ASN A 232 -4.44 -11.32 -7.77
CA ASN A 232 -3.82 -11.86 -8.97
C ASN A 232 -3.92 -13.40 -9.00
N THR A 233 -3.73 -14.08 -7.85
CA THR A 233 -3.89 -15.55 -7.71
C THR A 233 -5.30 -15.99 -8.07
N PHE A 234 -6.31 -15.25 -7.65
CA PHE A 234 -7.70 -15.51 -8.00
C PHE A 234 -7.92 -15.49 -9.52
N LEU A 235 -7.39 -14.48 -10.22
CA LEU A 235 -7.54 -14.40 -11.68
C LEU A 235 -6.83 -15.56 -12.40
N HIS A 236 -5.63 -15.93 -11.95
CA HIS A 236 -4.94 -17.12 -12.49
C HIS A 236 -5.62 -18.44 -12.17
N SER A 237 -6.49 -18.52 -11.15
CA SER A 237 -7.18 -19.75 -10.82
C SER A 237 -8.14 -20.22 -11.89
N PHE A 238 -8.64 -19.32 -12.73
CA PHE A 238 -9.50 -19.66 -13.87
C PHE A 238 -8.79 -20.45 -14.99
N ASP A 239 -7.46 -20.52 -15.00
CA ASP A 239 -6.70 -21.35 -15.93
C ASP A 239 -6.98 -22.85 -15.80
N LYS A 240 -7.52 -23.27 -14.65
CA LYS A 240 -7.93 -24.66 -14.41
C LYS A 240 -9.21 -25.05 -15.15
N ASP A 241 -10.01 -24.10 -15.59
CA ASP A 241 -11.18 -24.34 -16.41
C ASP A 241 -10.81 -24.25 -17.89
N PRO A 242 -10.96 -25.36 -18.67
CA PRO A 242 -10.64 -25.36 -20.10
C PRO A 242 -11.37 -24.27 -20.91
N LEU A 243 -12.51 -23.77 -20.41
CA LEU A 243 -13.27 -22.71 -21.07
C LEU A 243 -12.55 -21.35 -21.00
N PHE A 244 -11.76 -21.14 -19.96
CA PHE A 244 -11.12 -19.86 -19.68
C PHE A 244 -9.59 -19.91 -19.80
N ALA A 245 -9.02 -21.10 -19.87
CA ALA A 245 -7.57 -21.29 -20.06
C ALA A 245 -7.08 -20.52 -21.30
N GLY A 246 -5.96 -19.79 -21.13
CA GLY A 246 -5.40 -18.97 -22.21
C GLY A 246 -6.19 -17.69 -22.51
N SER A 247 -7.22 -17.35 -21.74
CA SER A 247 -7.90 -16.05 -21.90
C SER A 247 -7.01 -14.89 -21.44
N PHE A 248 -7.21 -13.72 -22.05
CA PHE A 248 -6.44 -12.51 -21.70
C PHE A 248 -6.45 -12.19 -20.18
N ILE A 249 -7.57 -12.42 -19.51
CA ILE A 249 -7.73 -12.17 -18.06
C ILE A 249 -6.82 -13.09 -17.25
N VAL A 250 -6.68 -14.33 -17.68
CA VAL A 250 -5.85 -15.35 -17.01
C VAL A 250 -4.37 -15.11 -17.31
N GLU A 251 -4.01 -14.92 -18.58
CA GLU A 251 -2.61 -14.72 -18.99
C GLU A 251 -2.04 -13.37 -18.50
N HIS A 252 -2.90 -12.35 -18.40
CA HIS A 252 -2.51 -10.97 -18.08
C HIS A 252 -3.28 -10.42 -16.87
N ALA A 253 -3.33 -11.20 -15.80
CA ALA A 253 -4.05 -10.85 -14.58
C ALA A 253 -3.57 -9.50 -13.99
N SER A 254 -2.28 -9.21 -14.04
CA SER A 254 -1.72 -7.93 -13.56
C SER A 254 -2.14 -6.73 -14.41
N VAL A 255 -2.38 -6.91 -15.71
CA VAL A 255 -2.91 -5.84 -16.55
C VAL A 255 -4.32 -5.47 -16.09
N LEU A 256 -5.18 -6.46 -15.84
CA LEU A 256 -6.50 -6.24 -15.29
C LEU A 256 -6.43 -5.57 -13.90
N MET A 257 -5.59 -6.09 -13.01
CA MET A 257 -5.39 -5.52 -11.66
C MET A 257 -4.92 -4.06 -11.71
N SER A 258 -4.17 -3.64 -12.74
CA SER A 258 -3.69 -2.26 -12.90
C SER A 258 -4.81 -1.23 -13.07
N ILE A 259 -6.01 -1.65 -13.49
CA ILE A 259 -7.20 -0.79 -13.53
C ILE A 259 -7.48 -0.21 -12.14
N SER A 260 -7.19 -0.96 -11.06
CA SER A 260 -7.31 -0.48 -9.69
C SER A 260 -6.41 0.74 -9.43
N GLN A 261 -5.17 0.71 -9.90
CA GLN A 261 -4.20 1.80 -9.72
C GLN A 261 -4.57 3.04 -10.53
N ILE A 262 -5.10 2.83 -11.74
CA ILE A 262 -5.61 3.91 -12.58
C ILE A 262 -6.83 4.56 -11.91
N SER A 263 -7.76 3.73 -11.45
CA SER A 263 -8.97 4.17 -10.73
C SER A 263 -8.62 4.96 -9.47
N GLU A 264 -7.69 4.46 -8.65
CA GLU A 264 -7.17 5.15 -7.46
C GLU A 264 -6.72 6.58 -7.81
N THR A 265 -5.88 6.71 -8.84
CA THR A 265 -5.37 8.02 -9.28
C THR A 265 -6.49 8.98 -9.68
N LEU A 266 -7.53 8.49 -10.35
CA LEU A 266 -8.67 9.31 -10.77
C LEU A 266 -9.57 9.70 -9.58
N PHE A 267 -9.84 8.77 -8.66
CA PHE A 267 -10.71 9.04 -7.53
C PHE A 267 -10.10 9.98 -6.48
N ILE A 268 -8.77 10.01 -6.33
CA ILE A 268 -8.08 11.02 -5.50
C ILE A 268 -8.52 12.43 -5.86
N LEU A 269 -8.69 12.74 -7.15
CA LEU A 269 -9.12 14.06 -7.62
C LEU A 269 -10.54 14.42 -7.19
N THR A 270 -11.38 13.44 -6.89
CA THR A 270 -12.77 13.65 -6.47
C THR A 270 -12.93 13.83 -4.96
N ILE A 271 -11.93 13.47 -4.17
CA ILE A 271 -12.00 13.50 -2.69
C ILE A 271 -12.38 14.87 -2.12
N PRO A 272 -11.84 16.01 -2.60
CA PRO A 272 -12.25 17.32 -2.10
C PRO A 272 -13.75 17.58 -2.25
N PHE A 273 -14.35 17.16 -3.37
CA PHE A 273 -15.79 17.25 -3.59
C PHE A 273 -16.57 16.41 -2.56
N PHE A 274 -16.17 15.15 -2.39
CA PHE A 274 -16.85 14.25 -1.44
C PHE A 274 -16.71 14.75 0.01
N LEU A 275 -15.53 15.19 0.42
CA LEU A 275 -15.29 15.72 1.77
C LEU A 275 -16.10 16.98 2.07
N SER A 276 -16.19 17.90 1.10
CA SER A 276 -16.97 19.14 1.28
C SER A 276 -18.46 18.88 1.35
N ARG A 277 -18.98 17.92 0.56
CA ARG A 277 -20.41 17.64 0.47
C ARG A 277 -20.91 16.69 1.54
N TYR A 278 -20.18 15.63 1.84
CA TYR A 278 -20.63 14.54 2.72
C TYR A 278 -19.91 14.53 4.08
N GLY A 279 -18.75 15.16 4.18
CA GLY A 279 -17.94 15.21 5.39
C GLY A 279 -17.14 13.94 5.66
N ILE A 280 -16.19 14.04 6.58
CA ILE A 280 -15.17 13.02 6.87
C ILE A 280 -15.79 11.64 7.17
N LYS A 281 -16.77 11.58 8.09
CA LYS A 281 -17.40 10.30 8.49
C LYS A 281 -18.02 9.57 7.32
N ASN A 282 -18.80 10.28 6.48
CA ASN A 282 -19.51 9.62 5.38
C ASN A 282 -18.56 9.22 4.26
N VAL A 283 -17.49 9.98 4.03
CA VAL A 283 -16.47 9.60 3.03
C VAL A 283 -15.71 8.35 3.49
N MET A 284 -15.37 8.24 4.77
CA MET A 284 -14.83 6.99 5.34
C MET A 284 -15.81 5.83 5.21
N LEU A 285 -17.11 6.06 5.45
CA LEU A 285 -18.12 5.01 5.29
C LEU A 285 -18.26 4.56 3.83
N ILE A 286 -18.21 5.48 2.87
CA ILE A 286 -18.18 5.16 1.44
C ILE A 286 -17.01 4.22 1.12
N SER A 287 -15.83 4.47 1.69
CA SER A 287 -14.67 3.60 1.54
C SER A 287 -14.95 2.17 2.03
N ILE A 288 -15.54 2.02 3.22
CA ILE A 288 -15.85 0.68 3.78
C ILE A 288 -16.88 -0.05 2.90
N VAL A 289 -17.91 0.66 2.43
CA VAL A 289 -18.90 0.09 1.51
C VAL A 289 -18.26 -0.26 0.16
N ALA A 290 -17.30 0.53 -0.32
CA ALA A 290 -16.56 0.23 -1.53
C ALA A 290 -15.74 -1.07 -1.40
N TRP A 291 -15.11 -1.34 -0.26
CA TRP A 291 -14.47 -2.63 0.01
C TRP A 291 -15.45 -3.80 -0.03
N MET A 292 -16.62 -3.65 0.60
CA MET A 292 -17.68 -4.65 0.53
C MET A 292 -18.09 -4.94 -0.92
N LEU A 293 -18.33 -3.89 -1.72
CA LEU A 293 -18.69 -4.03 -3.13
C LEU A 293 -17.55 -4.68 -3.93
N ARG A 294 -16.29 -4.28 -3.70
CA ARG A 294 -15.14 -4.88 -4.37
C ARG A 294 -15.07 -6.38 -4.20
N PHE A 295 -15.15 -6.85 -2.96
CA PHE A 295 -15.13 -8.29 -2.67
C PHE A 295 -16.38 -9.01 -3.18
N GLY A 296 -17.56 -8.40 -3.05
CA GLY A 296 -18.80 -8.95 -3.61
C GLY A 296 -18.75 -9.09 -5.14
N LEU A 297 -18.20 -8.11 -5.84
CA LEU A 297 -18.02 -8.17 -7.29
C LEU A 297 -16.98 -9.24 -7.69
N PHE A 298 -15.92 -9.44 -6.91
CA PHE A 298 -14.99 -10.55 -7.12
C PHE A 298 -15.63 -11.91 -6.91
N ALA A 299 -16.51 -12.06 -5.91
CA ALA A 299 -17.19 -13.32 -5.62
C ALA A 299 -18.04 -13.84 -6.78
N PHE A 300 -18.56 -12.95 -7.62
CA PHE A 300 -19.42 -13.29 -8.76
C PHE A 300 -18.76 -12.98 -10.12
N GLY A 301 -17.52 -12.50 -10.11
CA GLY A 301 -16.75 -12.20 -11.32
C GLY A 301 -16.04 -13.43 -11.85
N ASP A 302 -16.09 -13.62 -13.17
CA ASP A 302 -15.40 -14.68 -13.90
C ASP A 302 -15.00 -14.18 -15.31
N PRO A 303 -14.25 -14.95 -16.13
CA PRO A 303 -13.88 -14.56 -17.47
C PRO A 303 -15.01 -14.59 -18.53
N THR A 304 -16.27 -14.87 -18.15
CA THR A 304 -17.40 -14.66 -19.07
C THR A 304 -17.59 -13.18 -19.40
N PRO A 305 -18.28 -12.81 -20.49
CA PRO A 305 -18.54 -11.42 -20.82
C PRO A 305 -19.18 -10.62 -19.68
N PHE A 306 -20.14 -11.19 -18.97
CA PHE A 306 -20.80 -10.55 -17.83
C PHE A 306 -19.90 -10.54 -16.59
N GLY A 307 -19.25 -11.65 -16.27
CA GLY A 307 -18.32 -11.75 -15.14
C GLY A 307 -17.12 -10.82 -15.29
N THR A 308 -16.60 -10.63 -16.51
CA THR A 308 -15.55 -9.66 -16.81
C THR A 308 -15.98 -8.24 -16.45
N VAL A 309 -17.23 -7.85 -16.71
CA VAL A 309 -17.75 -6.54 -16.29
C VAL A 309 -17.72 -6.42 -14.77
N LEU A 310 -18.08 -7.47 -14.02
CA LEU A 310 -18.02 -7.47 -12.56
C LEU A 310 -16.58 -7.35 -12.06
N LEU A 311 -15.62 -8.06 -12.68
CA LEU A 311 -14.18 -7.93 -12.35
C LEU A 311 -13.69 -6.51 -12.58
N VAL A 312 -13.98 -5.91 -13.73
CA VAL A 312 -13.59 -4.53 -14.05
C VAL A 312 -14.24 -3.52 -13.09
N LEU A 313 -15.52 -3.69 -12.77
CA LEU A 313 -16.20 -2.84 -11.78
C LEU A 313 -15.56 -2.97 -10.40
N SER A 314 -15.17 -4.18 -9.99
CA SER A 314 -14.41 -4.39 -8.75
C SER A 314 -13.11 -3.58 -8.73
N MET A 315 -12.36 -3.57 -9.85
CA MET A 315 -11.13 -2.79 -9.96
C MET A 315 -11.40 -1.27 -9.91
N ILE A 316 -12.49 -0.81 -10.54
CA ILE A 316 -12.87 0.62 -10.51
C ILE A 316 -13.28 1.06 -9.10
N VAL A 317 -14.06 0.25 -8.40
CA VAL A 317 -14.52 0.56 -7.03
C VAL A 317 -13.35 0.67 -6.05
N TYR A 318 -12.24 0.00 -6.31
CA TYR A 318 -11.02 0.13 -5.49
C TYR A 318 -10.53 1.57 -5.31
N GLY A 319 -10.67 2.42 -6.33
CA GLY A 319 -10.26 3.82 -6.23
C GLY A 319 -10.98 4.59 -5.10
N CYS A 320 -12.25 4.23 -4.80
CA CYS A 320 -12.94 4.76 -3.63
C CYS A 320 -12.56 4.01 -2.34
N ALA A 321 -12.24 2.73 -2.45
CA ALA A 321 -12.08 1.87 -1.29
C ALA A 321 -10.85 2.25 -0.45
N PHE A 322 -9.72 2.52 -1.06
CA PHE A 322 -8.48 2.78 -0.34
C PHE A 322 -8.32 4.27 0.06
N ASP A 323 -8.33 5.16 -0.91
CA ASP A 323 -7.94 6.55 -0.68
C ASP A 323 -8.97 7.38 0.05
N PHE A 324 -10.27 7.06 -0.09
CA PHE A 324 -11.31 7.80 0.64
C PHE A 324 -11.13 7.64 2.15
N PHE A 325 -10.71 6.48 2.64
CA PHE A 325 -10.40 6.31 4.05
C PHE A 325 -9.07 6.96 4.43
N ASN A 326 -8.01 6.73 3.67
CA ASN A 326 -6.69 7.22 4.00
C ASN A 326 -6.62 8.76 4.06
N ILE A 327 -7.14 9.43 3.04
CA ILE A 327 -7.11 10.89 2.98
C ILE A 327 -8.08 11.48 4.00
N SER A 328 -9.31 10.93 4.13
CA SER A 328 -10.25 11.39 5.16
C SER A 328 -9.73 11.15 6.57
N GLY A 329 -9.02 10.04 6.80
CA GLY A 329 -8.37 9.71 8.06
C GLY A 329 -7.25 10.66 8.41
N SER A 330 -6.41 11.00 7.45
CA SER A 330 -5.37 12.01 7.62
C SER A 330 -5.97 13.38 7.96
N VAL A 331 -7.02 13.81 7.26
CA VAL A 331 -7.76 15.06 7.55
C VAL A 331 -8.44 15.01 8.92
N PHE A 332 -8.96 13.85 9.33
CA PHE A 332 -9.55 13.66 10.66
C PHE A 332 -8.49 13.85 11.75
N VAL A 333 -7.33 13.20 11.63
CA VAL A 333 -6.21 13.36 12.58
C VAL A 333 -5.76 14.81 12.64
N GLU A 334 -5.66 15.49 11.49
CA GLU A 334 -5.25 16.90 11.40
C GLU A 334 -6.20 17.82 12.20
N LYS A 335 -7.51 17.52 12.20
CA LYS A 335 -8.53 18.33 12.88
C LYS A 335 -8.71 17.99 14.37
N GLU A 336 -8.53 16.72 14.74
CA GLU A 336 -8.83 16.25 16.12
C GLU A 336 -7.64 16.34 17.05
N VAL A 337 -6.40 16.35 16.50
CA VAL A 337 -5.19 16.24 17.30
C VAL A 337 -4.49 17.59 17.41
N ARG A 338 -3.98 17.91 18.62
CA ARG A 338 -3.22 19.13 18.87
C ARG A 338 -1.97 19.18 18.00
N PRO A 339 -1.53 20.39 17.57
CA PRO A 339 -0.37 20.54 16.68
C PRO A 339 0.90 19.84 17.15
N GLU A 340 1.14 19.81 18.48
CA GLU A 340 2.39 19.31 19.10
C GLU A 340 2.60 17.79 18.88
N ILE A 341 1.52 17.01 18.77
CA ILE A 341 1.57 15.55 18.63
C ILE A 341 0.97 15.06 17.31
N ARG A 342 0.64 15.96 16.41
CA ARG A 342 -0.05 15.68 15.15
C ARG A 342 0.77 14.77 14.23
N ALA A 343 2.07 15.04 14.10
CA ALA A 343 2.97 14.19 13.30
C ALA A 343 3.03 12.75 13.85
N SER A 344 3.13 12.59 15.17
CA SER A 344 3.11 11.28 15.82
C SER A 344 1.76 10.56 15.64
N ALA A 345 0.65 11.31 15.64
CA ALA A 345 -0.68 10.75 15.41
C ALA A 345 -0.87 10.30 13.95
N GLN A 346 -0.33 11.03 12.97
CA GLN A 346 -0.28 10.59 11.56
C GLN A 346 0.58 9.32 11.41
N GLY A 347 1.73 9.28 12.07
CA GLY A 347 2.58 8.09 12.11
C GLY A 347 1.85 6.88 12.71
N MET A 348 1.09 7.08 13.81
CA MET A 348 0.26 6.04 14.42
C MET A 348 -0.85 5.58 13.46
N PHE A 349 -1.50 6.47 12.74
CA PHE A 349 -2.49 6.13 11.72
C PHE A 349 -1.89 5.22 10.63
N LEU A 350 -0.74 5.58 10.09
CA LEU A 350 -0.03 4.76 9.09
C LEU A 350 0.43 3.42 9.67
N MET A 351 0.89 3.40 10.92
CA MET A 351 1.28 2.18 11.61
C MET A 351 0.08 1.23 11.80
N MET A 352 -1.08 1.76 12.17
CA MET A 352 -2.30 0.97 12.31
C MET A 352 -2.77 0.42 10.95
N THR A 353 -2.75 1.23 9.89
CA THR A 353 -3.21 0.83 8.55
C THR A 353 -2.21 -0.11 7.87
N ASN A 354 -0.98 0.35 7.65
CA ASN A 354 0.01 -0.36 6.84
C ASN A 354 0.88 -1.33 7.64
N GLY A 355 0.92 -1.19 8.96
CA GLY A 355 1.64 -2.08 9.86
C GLY A 355 0.74 -3.17 10.42
N PHE A 356 0.01 -2.87 11.49
CA PHE A 356 -0.86 -3.85 12.16
C PHE A 356 -1.98 -4.36 11.26
N GLY A 357 -2.56 -3.51 10.40
CA GLY A 357 -3.54 -3.92 9.41
C GLY A 357 -2.98 -4.93 8.42
N CYS A 358 -1.76 -4.70 7.92
CA CYS A 358 -1.09 -5.62 7.02
C CYS A 358 -0.79 -6.98 7.69
N ILE A 359 -0.33 -6.98 8.96
CA ILE A 359 -0.10 -8.21 9.72
C ILE A 359 -1.41 -8.98 9.88
N LEU A 360 -2.45 -8.30 10.36
CA LEU A 360 -3.77 -8.90 10.57
C LEU A 360 -4.34 -9.46 9.26
N GLY A 361 -4.30 -8.64 8.20
CA GLY A 361 -4.78 -9.03 6.87
C GLY A 361 -4.05 -10.23 6.31
N GLY A 362 -2.71 -10.27 6.42
CA GLY A 362 -1.90 -11.39 5.99
C GLY A 362 -2.26 -12.68 6.72
N MET A 363 -2.27 -12.64 8.05
CA MET A 363 -2.54 -13.82 8.86
C MET A 363 -3.97 -14.36 8.70
N VAL A 364 -4.97 -13.47 8.71
CA VAL A 364 -6.38 -13.89 8.64
C VAL A 364 -6.74 -14.36 7.24
N SER A 365 -6.38 -13.60 6.20
CA SER A 365 -6.73 -13.99 4.83
C SER A 365 -5.99 -15.24 4.38
N GLY A 366 -4.73 -15.43 4.80
CA GLY A 366 -4.01 -16.66 4.53
C GLY A 366 -4.73 -17.89 5.07
N LYS A 367 -5.18 -17.84 6.32
CA LYS A 367 -5.96 -18.94 6.94
C LYS A 367 -7.31 -19.14 6.30
N VAL A 368 -8.00 -18.07 5.89
CA VAL A 368 -9.29 -18.20 5.17
C VAL A 368 -9.07 -18.89 3.83
N VAL A 369 -8.10 -18.47 3.05
CA VAL A 369 -7.79 -19.10 1.75
C VAL A 369 -7.39 -20.57 1.95
N GLU A 370 -6.54 -20.88 2.94
CA GLU A 370 -6.18 -22.26 3.26
C GLU A 370 -7.40 -23.12 3.61
N HIS A 371 -8.31 -22.62 4.44
CA HIS A 371 -9.52 -23.33 4.85
C HIS A 371 -10.45 -23.67 3.66
N PHE A 372 -10.54 -22.77 2.68
CA PHE A 372 -11.35 -22.97 1.48
C PHE A 372 -10.57 -23.59 0.31
N THR A 373 -9.36 -24.09 0.55
CA THR A 373 -8.55 -24.79 -0.46
C THR A 373 -8.54 -26.30 -0.13
N VAL A 374 -9.16 -27.09 -1.01
CA VAL A 374 -9.19 -28.55 -0.91
C VAL A 374 -8.52 -29.13 -2.14
N GLU A 375 -7.54 -30.03 -1.96
CA GLU A 375 -6.80 -30.67 -3.05
C GLU A 375 -6.21 -29.67 -4.07
N GLY A 376 -5.79 -28.48 -3.60
CA GLY A 376 -5.22 -27.43 -4.43
C GLY A 376 -6.26 -26.64 -5.25
N ILE A 377 -7.56 -26.85 -5.02
CA ILE A 377 -8.64 -26.05 -5.60
C ILE A 377 -9.22 -25.15 -4.52
N THR A 378 -9.23 -23.85 -4.76
CA THR A 378 -9.77 -22.87 -3.82
C THR A 378 -11.19 -22.48 -4.23
N ASP A 379 -12.12 -22.52 -3.30
CA ASP A 379 -13.45 -21.91 -3.46
C ASP A 379 -13.34 -20.40 -3.27
N TRP A 380 -12.96 -19.71 -4.35
CA TRP A 380 -12.78 -18.27 -4.35
C TRP A 380 -14.07 -17.50 -4.09
N GLN A 381 -15.23 -18.04 -4.50
CA GLN A 381 -16.50 -17.38 -4.24
C GLN A 381 -16.76 -17.24 -2.74
N SER A 382 -16.61 -18.33 -2.01
CA SER A 382 -16.76 -18.32 -0.54
C SER A 382 -15.72 -17.43 0.14
N VAL A 383 -14.46 -17.46 -0.32
CA VAL A 383 -13.39 -16.58 0.19
C VAL A 383 -13.80 -15.11 0.05
N TRP A 384 -14.19 -14.67 -1.14
CA TRP A 384 -14.54 -13.26 -1.37
C TRP A 384 -15.83 -12.86 -0.64
N LEU A 385 -16.82 -13.75 -0.52
CA LEU A 385 -18.04 -13.48 0.25
C LEU A 385 -17.77 -13.31 1.74
N ILE A 386 -16.82 -14.04 2.33
CA ILE A 386 -16.41 -13.83 3.72
C ILE A 386 -15.83 -12.42 3.89
N PHE A 387 -14.96 -11.97 2.98
CA PHE A 387 -14.39 -10.64 3.08
C PHE A 387 -15.41 -9.53 2.77
N ALA A 388 -16.36 -9.76 1.87
CA ALA A 388 -17.49 -8.86 1.68
C ALA A 388 -18.36 -8.76 2.95
N GLY A 389 -18.63 -9.88 3.61
CA GLY A 389 -19.33 -9.95 4.90
C GLY A 389 -18.56 -9.24 6.02
N TYR A 390 -17.26 -9.42 6.07
CA TYR A 390 -16.39 -8.69 6.99
C TYR A 390 -16.50 -7.18 6.81
N SER A 391 -16.37 -6.67 5.58
CA SER A 391 -16.52 -5.25 5.28
C SER A 391 -17.93 -4.73 5.59
N LEU A 392 -18.96 -5.54 5.36
CA LEU A 392 -20.34 -5.19 5.71
C LEU A 392 -20.51 -5.01 7.24
N VAL A 393 -19.96 -5.94 8.03
CA VAL A 393 -19.97 -5.85 9.50
C VAL A 393 -19.22 -4.62 9.96
N LEU A 394 -18.06 -4.31 9.34
CA LEU A 394 -17.30 -3.10 9.63
C LEU A 394 -18.12 -1.84 9.32
N ALA A 395 -18.87 -1.80 8.21
CA ALA A 395 -19.71 -0.66 7.86
C ALA A 395 -20.77 -0.40 8.94
N PHE A 396 -21.49 -1.42 9.39
CA PHE A 396 -22.47 -1.30 10.47
C PHE A 396 -21.81 -0.88 11.80
N ALA A 397 -20.71 -1.50 12.17
CA ALA A 397 -19.96 -1.16 13.36
C ALA A 397 -19.46 0.30 13.31
N PHE A 398 -18.97 0.76 12.16
CA PHE A 398 -18.50 2.13 11.96
C PHE A 398 -19.61 3.14 12.13
N VAL A 399 -20.79 2.90 11.55
CA VAL A 399 -21.98 3.78 11.71
C VAL A 399 -22.37 3.89 13.17
N ALA A 400 -22.38 2.77 13.91
CA ALA A 400 -22.79 2.69 15.30
C ALA A 400 -21.77 3.33 16.28
N LEU A 401 -20.49 3.05 16.06
CA LEU A 401 -19.43 3.39 17.03
C LEU A 401 -18.73 4.71 16.73
N PHE A 402 -18.48 5.04 15.45
CA PHE A 402 -17.77 6.26 15.08
C PHE A 402 -18.72 7.45 14.98
N LYS A 403 -18.79 8.23 16.05
CA LYS A 403 -19.65 9.43 16.13
C LYS A 403 -18.83 10.68 15.81
N TYR A 404 -19.01 11.21 14.60
CA TYR A 404 -18.41 12.45 14.14
C TYR A 404 -19.42 13.32 13.40
N LYS A 405 -19.58 14.57 13.83
CA LYS A 405 -20.49 15.52 13.19
C LYS A 405 -19.74 16.32 12.13
N HIS A 406 -20.29 16.39 10.94
CA HIS A 406 -19.77 17.25 9.89
C HIS A 406 -20.12 18.71 10.21
N VAL A 407 -19.10 19.53 10.44
CA VAL A 407 -19.25 20.99 10.51
C VAL A 407 -18.97 21.52 9.11
N ARG A 408 -20.00 21.95 8.39
CA ARG A 408 -19.82 22.65 7.10
C ARG A 408 -19.02 23.93 7.36
N GLN A 409 -17.89 24.06 6.71
CA GLN A 409 -17.24 25.37 6.65
C GLN A 409 -18.10 26.29 5.78
N PRO A 410 -18.36 27.53 6.20
CA PRO A 410 -19.05 28.51 5.34
C PRO A 410 -18.25 28.65 4.03
N THR A 411 -18.91 28.59 2.91
CA THR A 411 -18.31 28.89 1.61
C THR A 411 -17.77 30.31 1.63
N ALA A 412 -16.64 30.58 0.94
CA ALA A 412 -15.98 31.87 0.91
C ALA A 412 -16.94 33.04 0.53
N ALA A 413 -18.05 32.74 -0.16
CA ALA A 413 -19.14 33.67 -0.44
C ALA A 413 -20.00 34.09 0.80
N GLN A 414 -19.89 33.35 1.92
CA GLN A 414 -20.61 33.66 3.17
C GLN A 414 -19.74 34.38 4.22
N GLN A 415 -18.44 34.54 3.92
CA GLN A 415 -17.51 35.31 4.77
C GLN A 415 -17.37 36.79 4.36
N SER A 416 -18.05 37.18 3.28
CA SER A 416 -18.04 38.57 2.77
C SER A 416 -19.32 39.34 2.99
N VAL A 417 -20.13 38.96 4.00
CA VAL A 417 -21.29 39.72 4.47
C VAL A 417 -21.10 40.17 5.89
#